data_0840a73d2d3c1f6788d16675d2a0dfa4
#
_entry.id   0840a73d2d3c1f6788d16675d2a0dfa4
#
_cell.length_a   1.000
_cell.length_b   1.000
_cell.length_c   1.000
_cell.angle_alpha   90.00
_cell.angle_beta   90.00
_cell.angle_gamma   90.00
#
_symmetry.space_group_name_H-M   'P 1'
#
loop_
_entity.id
_entity.type
_entity.pdbx_description
1 polymer ?
#
loop_
_entity_poly.entity_id
_entity_poly.type
_entity_poly.pdbx_seq_one_letter_code
_entity_poly.pdbx_strand_id
1 'polypeptide(L)'
;MLTIDNLEDLAISLGVTLCTHVGGKKGLWNAPRRAISIRRGLHPVAHLCTLAHEVGHATLGHDSAAVGWWRAKQELAANRWAARRLITIEEYAAAERIHPSLSGVAHELGVTVFMVEAWQEMYRSGTYARFLMDA
;
A
#
# COMPACT_ATOMS: atom_id res chain seq x y z
N MET A 1 13.16 -5.00 4.82
CA MET A 1 12.01 -5.00 3.90
C MET A 1 10.71 -5.14 4.68
N LEU A 2 9.69 -4.41 4.32
CA LEU A 2 8.37 -4.52 4.95
C LEU A 2 7.72 -5.85 4.55
N THR A 3 7.22 -6.60 5.53
CA THR A 3 6.62 -7.92 5.32
C THR A 3 5.14 -7.89 5.68
N ILE A 4 4.42 -8.95 5.28
CA ILE A 4 3.03 -9.15 5.70
C ILE A 4 2.95 -9.16 7.23
N ASP A 5 3.85 -9.87 7.90
CA ASP A 5 3.86 -9.95 9.37
C ASP A 5 4.06 -8.57 10.00
N ASN A 6 4.95 -7.74 9.46
CA ASN A 6 5.15 -6.38 9.96
C ASN A 6 3.87 -5.54 9.84
N LEU A 7 3.16 -5.67 8.72
CA LEU A 7 1.90 -4.95 8.49
C LEU A 7 0.79 -5.44 9.41
N GLU A 8 0.72 -6.73 9.65
CA GLU A 8 -0.24 -7.31 10.57
C GLU A 8 0.01 -6.83 12.00
N ASP A 9 1.26 -6.81 12.42
CA ASP A 9 1.65 -6.30 13.74
C ASP A 9 1.27 -4.83 13.90
N LEU A 10 1.51 -4.03 12.85
CA LEU A 10 1.13 -2.61 12.87
C LEU A 10 -0.38 -2.46 12.99
N ALA A 11 -1.16 -3.21 12.21
CA ALA A 11 -2.63 -3.17 12.28
C ALA A 11 -3.11 -3.51 13.69
N ILE A 12 -2.57 -4.56 14.28
CA ILE A 12 -2.92 -4.98 15.64
C ILE A 12 -2.59 -3.87 16.64
N SER A 13 -1.43 -3.23 16.50
CA SER A 13 -1.03 -2.13 17.38
C SER A 13 -1.97 -0.92 17.28
N LEU A 14 -2.64 -0.76 16.14
CA LEU A 14 -3.63 0.30 15.93
C LEU A 14 -5.04 -0.10 16.42
N GLY A 15 -5.19 -1.28 16.98
CA GLY A 15 -6.49 -1.78 17.43
C GLY A 15 -7.37 -2.26 16.27
N VAL A 16 -6.76 -2.65 15.15
CA VAL A 16 -7.48 -3.10 13.96
C VAL A 16 -7.59 -4.62 13.97
N THR A 17 -8.79 -5.13 13.72
CA THR A 17 -9.05 -6.56 13.56
C THR A 17 -8.75 -6.97 12.11
N LEU A 18 -8.01 -8.06 11.94
CA LEU A 18 -7.70 -8.62 10.63
C LEU A 18 -8.61 -9.81 10.36
N CYS A 19 -9.23 -9.85 9.19
CA CYS A 19 -10.07 -10.94 8.75
C CYS A 19 -9.91 -11.20 7.26
N THR A 20 -10.62 -12.20 6.76
CA THR A 20 -10.57 -12.59 5.34
C THR A 20 -11.98 -12.72 4.80
N HIS A 21 -12.11 -12.66 3.47
CA HIS A 21 -13.37 -12.88 2.77
C HIS A 21 -13.13 -13.61 1.45
N VAL A 22 -14.19 -14.12 0.86
CA VAL A 22 -14.17 -14.82 -0.41
C VAL A 22 -14.80 -13.94 -1.49
N GLY A 23 -14.10 -13.81 -2.64
CA GLY A 23 -14.59 -13.01 -3.76
C GLY A 23 -14.57 -11.51 -3.51
N GLY A 24 -15.06 -10.73 -4.45
CA GLY A 24 -15.15 -9.29 -4.35
C GLY A 24 -13.82 -8.58 -4.42
N LYS A 25 -13.72 -7.43 -3.75
CA LYS A 25 -12.50 -6.62 -3.72
C LYS A 25 -11.36 -7.35 -3.04
N LYS A 26 -10.12 -7.05 -3.46
CA LYS A 26 -8.93 -7.66 -2.86
C LYS A 26 -8.80 -7.31 -1.39
N GLY A 27 -9.10 -6.08 -1.01
CA GLY A 27 -9.04 -5.61 0.38
C GLY A 27 -10.15 -4.63 0.69
N LEU A 28 -10.51 -4.56 1.97
CA LEU A 28 -11.55 -3.68 2.48
C LEU A 28 -11.10 -3.10 3.83
N TRP A 29 -11.34 -1.80 4.00
CA TRP A 29 -11.22 -1.12 5.29
C TRP A 29 -12.61 -0.73 5.79
N ASN A 30 -12.97 -1.18 6.98
CA ASN A 30 -14.22 -0.82 7.65
C ASN A 30 -13.89 0.05 8.88
N ALA A 31 -14.04 1.35 8.73
CA ALA A 31 -13.67 2.30 9.77
C ALA A 31 -14.51 2.16 11.05
N PRO A 32 -15.86 2.05 10.98
CA PRO A 32 -16.67 1.88 12.18
C PRO A 32 -16.30 0.67 13.00
N ARG A 33 -15.96 -0.44 12.36
CA ARG A 33 -15.59 -1.69 13.03
C ARG A 33 -14.09 -1.80 13.30
N ARG A 34 -13.31 -0.88 12.77
CA ARG A 34 -11.84 -0.93 12.80
C ARG A 34 -11.34 -2.31 12.38
N ALA A 35 -11.73 -2.71 11.18
CA ALA A 35 -11.41 -4.03 10.64
C ALA A 35 -10.90 -3.91 9.21
N ILE A 36 -9.88 -4.72 8.90
CA ILE A 36 -9.37 -4.91 7.54
C ILE A 36 -9.69 -6.35 7.14
N SER A 37 -10.23 -6.52 5.93
CA SER A 37 -10.49 -7.84 5.37
C SER A 37 -9.72 -7.99 4.06
N ILE A 38 -8.99 -9.09 3.91
CA ILE A 38 -8.22 -9.40 2.71
C ILE A 38 -8.83 -10.64 2.04
N ARG A 39 -9.03 -10.56 0.72
CA ARG A 39 -9.59 -11.67 -0.05
C ARG A 39 -8.65 -12.87 0.01
N ARG A 40 -9.25 -14.05 0.24
CA ARG A 40 -8.51 -15.32 0.25
C ARG A 40 -7.99 -15.65 -1.13
N GLY A 41 -6.83 -16.32 -1.18
CA GLY A 41 -6.26 -16.85 -2.41
C GLY A 41 -5.45 -15.85 -3.23
N LEU A 42 -5.14 -14.68 -2.70
CA LEU A 42 -4.25 -13.74 -3.39
C LEU A 42 -2.83 -14.28 -3.45
N HIS A 43 -2.16 -14.04 -4.57
CA HIS A 43 -0.72 -14.26 -4.65
C HIS A 43 -0.02 -13.46 -3.55
N PRO A 44 1.07 -13.97 -2.94
CA PRO A 44 1.74 -13.30 -1.82
C PRO A 44 2.10 -11.82 -2.09
N VAL A 45 2.55 -11.50 -3.30
CA VAL A 45 2.87 -10.11 -3.68
C VAL A 45 1.62 -9.24 -3.68
N ALA A 46 0.52 -9.74 -4.24
CA ALA A 46 -0.75 -9.01 -4.23
C ALA A 46 -1.29 -8.85 -2.81
N HIS A 47 -1.14 -9.88 -1.98
CA HIS A 47 -1.53 -9.83 -0.56
C HIS A 47 -0.75 -8.72 0.17
N LEU A 48 0.57 -8.70 0.02
CA LEU A 48 1.42 -7.69 0.65
C LEU A 48 1.00 -6.28 0.27
N CYS A 49 0.84 -6.01 -1.02
CA CYS A 49 0.49 -4.68 -1.52
C CYS A 49 -0.93 -4.27 -1.12
N THR A 50 -1.88 -5.20 -1.15
CA THR A 50 -3.26 -4.95 -0.73
C THR A 50 -3.32 -4.64 0.77
N LEU A 51 -2.64 -5.45 1.58
CA LEU A 51 -2.60 -5.23 3.03
C LEU A 51 -1.96 -3.89 3.37
N ALA A 52 -0.86 -3.52 2.70
CA ALA A 52 -0.21 -2.23 2.91
C ALA A 52 -1.16 -1.06 2.59
N HIS A 53 -1.93 -1.17 1.52
CA HIS A 53 -2.93 -0.16 1.14
C HIS A 53 -4.02 -0.02 2.23
N GLU A 54 -4.59 -1.14 2.70
CA GLU A 54 -5.64 -1.10 3.72
C GLU A 54 -5.11 -0.62 5.07
N VAL A 55 -3.89 -1.01 5.46
CA VAL A 55 -3.24 -0.49 6.66
C VAL A 55 -2.99 1.02 6.53
N GLY A 56 -2.70 1.49 5.32
CA GLY A 56 -2.60 2.92 5.02
C GLY A 56 -3.90 3.65 5.33
N HIS A 57 -5.05 3.12 4.89
CA HIS A 57 -6.36 3.68 5.24
C HIS A 57 -6.57 3.75 6.75
N ALA A 58 -6.25 2.66 7.45
CA ALA A 58 -6.41 2.59 8.90
C ALA A 58 -5.52 3.59 9.63
N THR A 59 -4.25 3.67 9.23
CA THR A 59 -3.27 4.57 9.83
C THR A 59 -3.65 6.03 9.65
N LEU A 60 -4.18 6.38 8.48
CA LEU A 60 -4.58 7.75 8.15
C LEU A 60 -5.99 8.09 8.65
N GLY A 61 -6.69 7.14 9.25
CA GLY A 61 -8.02 7.36 9.80
C GLY A 61 -9.09 7.65 8.76
N HIS A 62 -9.01 7.00 7.60
CA HIS A 62 -9.91 7.25 6.48
C HIS A 62 -11.34 6.79 6.77
N ASP A 63 -12.31 7.54 6.24
CA ASP A 63 -13.74 7.24 6.33
C ASP A 63 -14.09 6.24 5.22
N SER A 64 -14.50 5.02 5.61
CA SER A 64 -14.86 3.98 4.63
C SER A 64 -16.19 4.26 3.92
N ALA A 65 -16.97 5.24 4.34
CA ALA A 65 -18.20 5.67 3.70
C ALA A 65 -17.99 6.84 2.71
N ALA A 66 -16.78 7.35 2.58
CA ALA A 66 -16.47 8.44 1.65
C ALA A 66 -16.78 8.05 0.20
N VAL A 67 -17.27 9.02 -0.57
CA VAL A 67 -17.62 8.83 -1.98
C VAL A 67 -17.07 9.97 -2.83
N GLY A 68 -17.05 9.77 -4.16
CA GLY A 68 -16.67 10.79 -5.13
C GLY A 68 -15.24 11.30 -4.92
N TRP A 69 -15.08 12.62 -5.02
CA TRP A 69 -13.77 13.28 -4.89
C TRP A 69 -13.06 12.95 -3.57
N TRP A 70 -13.82 12.90 -2.49
CA TRP A 70 -13.27 12.63 -1.17
C TRP A 70 -12.68 11.21 -1.10
N ARG A 71 -13.42 10.24 -1.68
CA ARG A 71 -12.93 8.86 -1.76
C ARG A 71 -11.67 8.76 -2.61
N ALA A 72 -11.64 9.41 -3.77
CA ALA A 72 -10.46 9.40 -4.65
C ALA A 72 -9.22 9.95 -3.93
N LYS A 73 -9.40 10.99 -3.14
CA LYS A 73 -8.31 11.59 -2.36
C LYS A 73 -7.78 10.62 -1.30
N GLN A 74 -8.67 9.92 -0.62
CA GLN A 74 -8.27 8.91 0.38
C GLN A 74 -7.55 7.73 -0.27
N GLU A 75 -8.02 7.26 -1.43
CA GLU A 75 -7.37 6.17 -2.16
C GLU A 75 -5.95 6.56 -2.58
N LEU A 76 -5.76 7.76 -3.09
CA LEU A 76 -4.44 8.25 -3.46
C LEU A 76 -3.51 8.31 -2.24
N ALA A 77 -3.99 8.80 -1.13
CA ALA A 77 -3.20 8.89 0.10
C ALA A 77 -2.80 7.51 0.62
N ALA A 78 -3.71 6.53 0.58
CA ALA A 78 -3.42 5.15 0.99
C ALA A 78 -2.39 4.49 0.07
N ASN A 79 -2.49 4.72 -1.25
CA ASN A 79 -1.51 4.23 -2.21
C ASN A 79 -0.12 4.80 -1.94
N ARG A 80 -0.03 6.09 -1.66
CA ARG A 80 1.25 6.76 -1.34
C ARG A 80 1.83 6.26 -0.04
N TRP A 81 0.99 6.07 0.97
CA TRP A 81 1.42 5.50 2.24
C TRP A 81 2.07 4.12 2.05
N ALA A 82 1.39 3.26 1.29
CA ALA A 82 1.88 1.91 1.00
C ALA A 82 3.17 1.93 0.17
N ALA A 83 3.19 2.70 -0.93
CA ALA A 83 4.33 2.75 -1.84
C ALA A 83 5.60 3.22 -1.12
N ARG A 84 5.50 4.26 -0.31
CA ARG A 84 6.64 4.79 0.43
C ARG A 84 7.24 3.78 1.40
N ARG A 85 6.41 2.93 2.02
CA ARG A 85 6.87 1.94 2.98
C ARG A 85 7.40 0.67 2.31
N LEU A 86 6.86 0.33 1.15
CA LEU A 86 7.24 -0.88 0.43
C LEU A 86 8.51 -0.70 -0.42
N ILE A 87 8.80 0.53 -0.86
CA ILE A 87 9.87 0.81 -1.81
C ILE A 87 10.70 1.99 -1.31
N THR A 88 12.00 1.78 -1.14
CA THR A 88 12.95 2.87 -0.86
C THR A 88 13.51 3.43 -2.18
N ILE A 89 14.04 4.66 -2.13
CA ILE A 89 14.70 5.27 -3.30
C ILE A 89 15.87 4.40 -3.77
N GLU A 90 16.66 3.90 -2.83
CA GLU A 90 17.84 3.09 -3.11
C GLU A 90 17.46 1.77 -3.78
N GLU A 91 16.42 1.10 -3.28
CA GLU A 91 15.93 -0.14 -3.86
C GLU A 91 15.38 0.09 -5.27
N TYR A 92 14.59 1.15 -5.45
CA TYR A 92 14.04 1.49 -6.76
C TYR A 92 15.15 1.80 -7.77
N ALA A 93 16.11 2.63 -7.40
CA ALA A 93 17.23 2.98 -8.29
C ALA A 93 18.03 1.75 -8.69
N ALA A 94 18.30 0.84 -7.76
CA ALA A 94 19.01 -0.40 -8.05
C ALA A 94 18.23 -1.30 -9.01
N ALA A 95 16.92 -1.45 -8.80
CA ALA A 95 16.07 -2.27 -9.66
C ALA A 95 15.96 -1.68 -11.07
N GLU A 96 15.82 -0.35 -11.19
CA GLU A 96 15.71 0.33 -12.48
C GLU A 96 16.98 0.19 -13.31
N ARG A 97 18.15 0.16 -12.68
CA ARG A 97 19.42 -0.05 -13.40
C ARG A 97 19.53 -1.45 -14.00
N ILE A 98 18.91 -2.45 -13.38
CA ILE A 98 19.00 -3.85 -13.81
C ILE A 98 17.92 -4.17 -14.84
N HIS A 99 16.72 -3.64 -14.66
CA HIS A 99 15.54 -4.01 -15.43
C HIS A 99 15.05 -2.87 -16.33
N PRO A 100 14.95 -3.10 -17.65
CA PRO A 100 14.45 -2.07 -18.57
C PRO A 100 12.93 -1.93 -18.56
N SER A 101 12.21 -2.93 -18.00
CA SER A 101 10.74 -2.92 -18.00
C SER A 101 10.17 -2.68 -16.60
N LEU A 102 8.98 -2.11 -16.56
CA LEU A 102 8.25 -1.87 -15.32
C LEU A 102 7.93 -3.19 -14.59
N SER A 103 7.57 -4.23 -15.33
CA SER A 103 7.32 -5.55 -14.75
C SER A 103 8.56 -6.16 -14.13
N GLY A 104 9.73 -5.96 -14.74
CA GLY A 104 11.01 -6.41 -14.19
C GLY A 104 11.35 -5.71 -12.89
N VAL A 105 11.15 -4.40 -12.85
CA VAL A 105 11.36 -3.60 -11.63
C VAL A 105 10.42 -4.08 -10.52
N ALA A 106 9.15 -4.28 -10.81
CA ALA A 106 8.17 -4.76 -9.84
C ALA A 106 8.56 -6.13 -9.30
N HIS A 107 8.97 -7.04 -10.16
CA HIS A 107 9.40 -8.39 -9.77
C HIS A 107 10.61 -8.32 -8.82
N GLU A 108 11.61 -7.51 -9.18
CA GLU A 108 12.81 -7.34 -8.34
C GLU A 108 12.47 -6.78 -6.95
N LEU A 109 11.56 -5.82 -6.90
CA LEU A 109 11.15 -5.20 -5.65
C LEU A 109 10.16 -6.04 -4.84
N GLY A 110 9.61 -7.10 -5.42
CA GLY A 110 8.62 -7.94 -4.75
C GLY A 110 7.28 -7.23 -4.52
N VAL A 111 6.90 -6.33 -5.42
CA VAL A 111 5.64 -5.59 -5.36
C VAL A 111 4.90 -5.68 -6.69
N THR A 112 3.66 -5.22 -6.73
CA THR A 112 2.88 -5.17 -7.97
C THR A 112 3.34 -4.02 -8.87
N VAL A 113 3.09 -4.14 -10.17
CA VAL A 113 3.32 -3.05 -11.13
C VAL A 113 2.57 -1.80 -10.70
N PHE A 114 1.32 -1.95 -10.27
CA PHE A 114 0.52 -0.84 -9.76
C PHE A 114 1.24 -0.09 -8.63
N MET A 115 1.88 -0.82 -7.72
CA MET A 115 2.59 -0.21 -6.59
C MET A 115 3.84 0.55 -7.05
N VAL A 116 4.56 0.03 -8.05
CA VAL A 116 5.69 0.74 -8.65
C VAL A 116 5.22 2.05 -9.30
N GLU A 117 4.11 2.00 -10.04
CA GLU A 117 3.54 3.19 -10.67
C GLU A 117 3.11 4.24 -9.64
N ALA A 118 2.52 3.81 -8.54
CA ALA A 118 2.16 4.70 -7.44
C ALA A 118 3.39 5.38 -6.83
N TRP A 119 4.47 4.62 -6.65
CA TRP A 119 5.74 5.16 -6.16
C TRP A 119 6.34 6.17 -7.14
N GLN A 120 6.34 5.86 -8.44
CA GLN A 120 6.85 6.76 -9.48
C GLN A 120 6.06 8.07 -9.53
N GLU A 121 4.74 7.99 -9.43
CA GLU A 121 3.87 9.18 -9.41
C GLU A 121 4.18 10.05 -8.20
N MET A 122 4.32 9.45 -7.04
CA MET A 122 4.65 10.16 -5.80
C MET A 122 6.00 10.86 -5.90
N TYR A 123 7.00 10.18 -6.44
CA TYR A 123 8.34 10.74 -6.63
C TYR A 123 8.32 11.93 -7.60
N ARG A 124 7.64 11.78 -8.76
CA ARG A 124 7.54 12.84 -9.77
C ARG A 124 6.78 14.07 -9.28
N SER A 125 5.78 13.87 -8.44
CA SER A 125 4.97 14.97 -7.90
C SER A 125 5.69 15.76 -6.79
N GLY A 126 6.85 15.30 -6.34
CA GLY A 126 7.56 15.89 -5.21
C GLY A 126 7.01 15.50 -3.84
N THR A 127 5.95 14.69 -3.79
CA THR A 127 5.33 14.26 -2.53
C THR A 127 6.32 13.45 -1.68
N TYR A 128 7.13 12.62 -2.31
CA TYR A 128 8.14 11.81 -1.61
C TYR A 128 9.14 12.68 -0.86
N ALA A 129 9.62 13.76 -1.49
CA ALA A 129 10.57 14.67 -0.87
C ALA A 129 10.00 15.31 0.39
N ARG A 130 8.71 15.67 0.39
CA ARG A 130 8.04 16.22 1.57
C ARG A 130 8.05 15.23 2.73
N PHE A 131 7.78 13.96 2.49
CA PHE A 131 7.83 12.94 3.52
C PHE A 131 9.23 12.80 4.14
N LEU A 132 10.27 12.90 3.33
CA LEU A 132 11.64 12.84 3.82
C LEU A 132 12.00 14.05 4.68
N MET A 133 11.48 15.22 4.33
CA MET A 133 11.72 16.45 5.09
C MET A 133 10.95 16.49 6.41
N ASP A 134 9.78 15.87 6.46
CA ASP A 134 8.91 15.85 7.63
C ASP A 134 9.24 14.70 8.60
N ALA A 135 10.15 13.82 8.22
CA ALA A 135 10.50 12.64 9.02
C ALA A 135 11.41 12.99 10.26
#